data_8bbc479ea1bc49ed565232ab5482946d
#
_entry.id   8bbc479ea1bc49ed565232ab5482946d
#
_cell.length_a   1.000
_cell.length_b   1.000
_cell.length_c   1.000
_cell.angle_alpha   90.00
_cell.angle_beta   90.00
_cell.angle_gamma   90.00
#
_symmetry.space_group_name_H-M   'P 1'
#
loop_
_entity.id
_entity.type
_entity.pdbx_description
1 polymer ?
#
loop_
_entity_poly.entity_id
_entity_poly.type
_entity_poly.pdbx_seq_one_letter_code
_entity_poly.pdbx_strand_id
1 'polypeptide(L)'
;MPHRAFVAAVSAGFLSIALTAAATAPTTSSEDSPAASGCFASGDGYLRARLRGAVDLDLDWKNADMECAGGPRPPGNHIGKGVRVSIGGPLRAQGRRIRIVFGISEVGEGQSGKTLPTNVTVLFEGEQRVFATLGDDKCTVDSLTQQRIGALGGERAVYRVVARGFCVGPAASLSQGERVFVTSFDFAGRIEFDDDDRHASNPSH
;
A
#
# COMPACT_ATOMS: atom_id res chain seq x y z
N MET A 1 -24.26 70.29 -13.74
CA MET A 1 -23.64 71.27 -14.66
C MET A 1 -22.54 70.63 -15.43
N PRO A 2 -22.29 70.97 -16.66
CA PRO A 2 -22.94 70.34 -17.84
C PRO A 2 -21.92 69.78 -18.86
N HIS A 3 -22.44 68.94 -19.76
CA HIS A 3 -22.12 68.77 -21.20
C HIS A 3 -20.69 68.55 -21.68
N ARG A 4 -20.42 67.59 -22.51
CA ARG A 4 -20.77 67.63 -23.97
C ARG A 4 -20.43 66.26 -24.62
N ALA A 5 -21.35 65.86 -25.45
CA ALA A 5 -21.20 64.82 -26.48
C ALA A 5 -20.26 65.29 -27.61
N PHE A 6 -19.61 64.35 -28.28
CA PHE A 6 -19.22 64.45 -29.68
C PHE A 6 -19.37 63.13 -30.41
N VAL A 7 -20.08 63.16 -31.48
CA VAL A 7 -20.35 62.17 -32.51
C VAL A 7 -19.37 62.35 -33.66
N ALA A 8 -18.82 61.25 -34.22
CA ALA A 8 -18.43 61.12 -35.65
C ALA A 8 -17.96 59.70 -35.89
N ALA A 9 -18.66 58.98 -36.65
CA ALA A 9 -18.72 58.71 -38.08
C ALA A 9 -17.76 57.62 -38.57
N VAL A 10 -18.35 56.51 -38.87
CA VAL A 10 -18.37 55.62 -40.06
C VAL A 10 -17.09 55.54 -40.92
N SER A 11 -16.55 54.34 -41.04
CA SER A 11 -15.96 53.86 -42.29
C SER A 11 -16.06 52.32 -42.36
N ALA A 12 -16.79 51.87 -43.36
CA ALA A 12 -16.92 50.43 -43.70
C ALA A 12 -15.69 49.99 -44.46
N GLY A 13 -15.06 48.90 -43.97
CA GLY A 13 -14.01 48.16 -44.66
C GLY A 13 -14.37 46.69 -44.72
N PHE A 14 -14.78 46.24 -45.89
CA PHE A 14 -14.95 44.83 -46.19
C PHE A 14 -13.58 44.15 -46.22
N LEU A 15 -13.33 43.25 -45.29
CA LEU A 15 -12.17 42.38 -45.36
C LEU A 15 -12.64 40.93 -45.43
N SER A 16 -12.34 40.30 -46.55
CA SER A 16 -12.64 38.90 -46.85
C SER A 16 -11.87 38.00 -45.91
N ILE A 17 -12.57 37.22 -45.11
CA ILE A 17 -11.95 36.20 -44.25
C ILE A 17 -11.91 34.87 -45.01
N ALA A 18 -10.70 34.43 -45.36
CA ALA A 18 -10.44 33.09 -45.86
C ALA A 18 -10.64 32.09 -44.71
N LEU A 19 -11.59 31.15 -44.87
CA LEU A 19 -11.79 30.01 -43.96
C LEU A 19 -10.64 29.01 -44.18
N THR A 20 -9.69 28.97 -43.29
CA THR A 20 -8.77 27.85 -43.17
C THR A 20 -9.40 26.76 -42.28
N ALA A 21 -9.81 25.67 -42.89
CA ALA A 21 -10.25 24.49 -42.18
C ALA A 21 -9.07 23.87 -41.41
N ALA A 22 -9.02 24.04 -40.09
CA ALA A 22 -8.11 23.34 -39.22
C ALA A 22 -8.62 21.90 -39.07
N ALA A 23 -7.85 20.91 -39.61
CA ALA A 23 -8.06 19.52 -39.39
C ALA A 23 -7.76 19.22 -37.90
N THR A 24 -8.78 18.98 -37.12
CA THR A 24 -8.65 18.43 -35.77
C THR A 24 -8.20 16.98 -35.88
N ALA A 25 -6.93 16.72 -35.49
CA ALA A 25 -6.43 15.38 -35.29
C ALA A 25 -7.23 14.71 -34.15
N PRO A 26 -7.62 13.44 -34.27
CA PRO A 26 -8.26 12.74 -33.16
C PRO A 26 -7.25 12.61 -32.01
N THR A 27 -7.57 13.23 -30.89
CA THR A 27 -6.90 12.99 -29.63
C THR A 27 -7.24 11.56 -29.25
N THR A 28 -6.30 10.64 -29.42
CA THR A 28 -6.36 9.31 -28.81
C THR A 28 -6.35 9.52 -27.30
N SER A 29 -7.51 9.47 -26.70
CA SER A 29 -7.65 9.31 -25.25
C SER A 29 -6.93 8.01 -24.91
N SER A 30 -5.81 8.11 -24.17
CA SER A 30 -5.27 6.98 -23.46
C SER A 30 -6.39 6.45 -22.58
N GLU A 31 -6.94 5.28 -22.93
CA GLU A 31 -7.82 4.54 -22.04
C GLU A 31 -7.01 4.31 -20.77
N ASP A 32 -7.42 5.02 -19.71
CA ASP A 32 -7.07 4.67 -18.34
C ASP A 32 -7.50 3.21 -18.15
N SER A 33 -6.56 2.28 -18.30
CA SER A 33 -6.76 0.92 -17.83
C SER A 33 -7.13 1.04 -16.35
N PRO A 34 -8.29 0.52 -15.93
CA PRO A 34 -8.67 0.56 -14.54
C PRO A 34 -7.51 -0.01 -13.74
N ALA A 35 -6.93 0.80 -12.86
CA ALA A 35 -5.88 0.36 -11.97
C ALA A 35 -6.35 -0.93 -11.31
N ALA A 36 -5.60 -2.02 -11.52
CA ALA A 36 -5.98 -3.34 -11.03
C ALA A 36 -6.27 -3.22 -9.54
N SER A 37 -7.55 -3.26 -9.17
CA SER A 37 -7.98 -3.15 -7.78
C SER A 37 -7.54 -4.41 -7.04
N GLY A 38 -6.88 -4.22 -5.89
CA GLY A 38 -6.49 -5.34 -5.05
C GLY A 38 -4.98 -5.63 -5.05
N CYS A 39 -4.60 -6.63 -4.28
CA CYS A 39 -3.21 -7.05 -4.10
C CYS A 39 -2.62 -7.74 -5.34
N PHE A 40 -3.42 -8.53 -6.04
CA PHE A 40 -3.00 -9.35 -7.17
C PHE A 40 -4.02 -9.30 -8.31
N ALA A 41 -3.52 -9.29 -9.53
CA ALA A 41 -4.36 -9.42 -10.72
C ALA A 41 -5.08 -10.79 -10.79
N SER A 42 -4.48 -11.84 -10.21
CA SER A 42 -5.08 -13.18 -10.06
C SER A 42 -6.28 -13.24 -9.12
N GLY A 43 -6.48 -12.21 -8.29
CA GLY A 43 -7.62 -12.15 -7.36
C GLY A 43 -7.49 -12.99 -6.09
N ASP A 44 -6.33 -13.62 -5.83
CA ASP A 44 -6.11 -14.58 -4.74
C ASP A 44 -5.47 -13.99 -3.47
N GLY A 45 -5.46 -12.66 -3.35
CA GLY A 45 -5.10 -11.97 -2.13
C GLY A 45 -6.18 -12.09 -1.05
N TYR A 46 -5.77 -12.13 0.20
CA TYR A 46 -6.70 -12.12 1.34
C TYR A 46 -6.01 -11.69 2.63
N LEU A 47 -6.80 -11.23 3.59
CA LEU A 47 -6.40 -11.12 4.99
C LEU A 47 -7.56 -11.56 5.89
N ARG A 48 -7.24 -12.47 6.81
CA ARG A 48 -8.10 -12.80 7.95
C ARG A 48 -7.35 -12.49 9.23
N ALA A 49 -7.94 -11.74 10.13
CA ALA A 49 -7.32 -11.43 11.41
C ALA A 49 -8.38 -11.21 12.49
N ARG A 50 -8.00 -11.53 13.74
CA ARG A 50 -8.84 -11.28 14.91
C ARG A 50 -8.16 -10.29 15.83
N LEU A 51 -8.82 -9.15 16.05
CA LEU A 51 -8.39 -8.08 16.93
C LEU A 51 -9.30 -8.04 18.14
N ARG A 52 -8.74 -7.93 19.36
CA ARG A 52 -9.47 -7.89 20.63
C ARG A 52 -8.89 -6.81 21.55
N GLY A 53 -9.70 -6.29 22.46
CA GLY A 53 -9.31 -5.27 23.44
C GLY A 53 -9.91 -3.91 23.16
N ALA A 54 -9.11 -2.88 22.89
CA ALA A 54 -9.64 -1.55 22.58
C ALA A 54 -10.53 -1.53 21.31
N VAL A 55 -10.45 -2.58 20.51
CA VAL A 55 -11.36 -2.89 19.41
C VAL A 55 -11.62 -4.40 19.37
N ASP A 56 -12.86 -4.77 19.01
CA ASP A 56 -13.26 -6.16 18.78
C ASP A 56 -13.67 -6.30 17.31
N LEU A 57 -12.76 -6.84 16.49
CA LEU A 57 -12.96 -6.96 15.06
C LEU A 57 -12.49 -8.33 14.56
N ASP A 58 -13.33 -8.97 13.78
CA ASP A 58 -12.96 -10.09 12.93
C ASP A 58 -12.87 -9.59 11.48
N LEU A 59 -11.67 -9.58 10.94
CA LEU A 59 -11.39 -9.12 9.59
C LEU A 59 -11.38 -10.32 8.64
N ASP A 60 -12.07 -10.20 7.52
CA ASP A 60 -12.03 -11.14 6.38
C ASP A 60 -12.09 -10.32 5.10
N TRP A 61 -10.92 -9.88 4.64
CA TRP A 61 -10.78 -9.07 3.43
C TRP A 61 -10.43 -9.94 2.24
N LYS A 62 -11.03 -9.63 1.10
CA LYS A 62 -10.74 -10.27 -0.18
C LYS A 62 -9.83 -9.39 -1.02
N ASN A 63 -9.20 -9.96 -2.02
CA ASN A 63 -8.25 -9.29 -2.90
C ASN A 63 -8.73 -7.91 -3.38
N ALA A 64 -9.97 -7.81 -3.85
CA ALA A 64 -10.53 -6.56 -4.39
C ALA A 64 -10.72 -5.46 -3.35
N ASP A 65 -10.82 -5.83 -2.07
CA ASP A 65 -11.03 -4.91 -0.95
C ASP A 65 -9.71 -4.38 -0.37
N MET A 66 -8.58 -4.90 -0.85
CA MET A 66 -7.29 -4.68 -0.24
C MET A 66 -6.35 -3.85 -1.10
N GLU A 67 -5.46 -3.16 -0.43
CA GLU A 67 -4.27 -2.55 -0.98
C GLU A 67 -3.05 -3.18 -0.33
N CYS A 68 -2.15 -3.73 -1.13
CA CYS A 68 -0.94 -4.38 -0.64
C CYS A 68 0.31 -3.62 -1.05
N ALA A 69 1.23 -3.52 -0.13
CA ALA A 69 2.58 -3.03 -0.35
C ALA A 69 3.55 -3.79 0.55
N GLY A 70 4.80 -3.84 0.19
CA GLY A 70 5.82 -4.46 1.02
C GLY A 70 7.14 -4.58 0.29
N GLY A 71 8.15 -5.04 1.03
CA GLY A 71 9.51 -5.18 0.53
C GLY A 71 10.45 -5.64 1.64
N PRO A 72 11.74 -5.39 1.50
CA PRO A 72 12.69 -5.64 2.56
C PRO A 72 12.34 -4.79 3.79
N ARG A 73 12.57 -5.34 4.95
CA ARG A 73 12.45 -4.60 6.20
C ARG A 73 13.58 -3.58 6.28
N PRO A 74 13.31 -2.30 6.58
CA PRO A 74 14.37 -1.31 6.74
C PRO A 74 15.40 -1.77 7.77
N PRO A 75 16.70 -1.54 7.54
CA PRO A 75 17.73 -1.85 8.52
C PRO A 75 17.46 -1.05 9.80
N GLY A 76 17.36 -1.74 10.91
CA GLY A 76 17.18 -1.17 12.25
C GLY A 76 18.31 -1.59 13.16
N ASN A 77 18.26 -1.19 14.44
CA ASN A 77 19.27 -1.53 15.46
C ASN A 77 19.37 -3.05 15.72
N HIS A 78 18.43 -3.84 15.22
CA HIS A 78 18.45 -5.31 15.24
C HIS A 78 18.66 -5.76 13.80
N ILE A 79 19.90 -5.97 13.44
CA ILE A 79 20.39 -6.31 12.12
C ILE A 79 19.97 -7.76 11.82
N GLY A 80 18.90 -7.92 11.08
CA GLY A 80 18.48 -9.22 10.55
C GLY A 80 17.80 -9.02 9.21
N LYS A 81 17.97 -9.96 8.32
CA LYS A 81 17.15 -10.04 7.10
C LYS A 81 15.69 -10.09 7.52
N GLY A 82 14.85 -9.40 6.82
CA GLY A 82 13.42 -9.40 7.13
C GLY A 82 12.60 -8.85 5.98
N VAL A 83 11.31 -9.15 6.03
CA VAL A 83 10.33 -8.61 5.09
C VAL A 83 9.27 -7.82 5.83
N ARG A 84 8.78 -6.79 5.17
CA ARG A 84 7.64 -5.99 5.61
C ARG A 84 6.48 -6.20 4.65
N VAL A 85 5.32 -6.57 5.19
CA VAL A 85 4.07 -6.70 4.44
C VAL A 85 3.06 -5.71 5.00
N SER A 86 2.48 -4.88 4.16
CA SER A 86 1.47 -3.87 4.53
C SER A 86 0.19 -4.16 3.77
N ILE A 87 -0.91 -4.36 4.49
CA ILE A 87 -2.22 -4.67 3.91
C ILE A 87 -3.23 -3.64 4.44
N GLY A 88 -3.74 -2.79 3.57
CA GLY A 88 -4.85 -1.89 3.83
C GLY A 88 -6.16 -2.55 3.44
N GLY A 89 -7.16 -2.48 4.29
CA GLY A 89 -8.50 -3.00 4.03
C GLY A 89 -9.38 -2.06 3.23
N PRO A 90 -10.69 -2.33 3.16
CA PRO A 90 -11.63 -1.53 2.41
C PRO A 90 -11.59 -0.06 2.79
N LEU A 91 -11.56 0.81 1.79
CA LEU A 91 -11.66 2.24 1.98
C LEU A 91 -13.11 2.60 2.36
N ARG A 92 -13.28 3.24 3.49
CA ARG A 92 -14.57 3.72 4.00
C ARG A 92 -14.75 5.22 3.72
N ALA A 93 -15.90 5.75 4.08
CA ALA A 93 -16.16 7.19 3.96
C ALA A 93 -15.07 8.03 4.66
N GLN A 94 -14.77 9.21 4.12
CA GLN A 94 -13.75 10.14 4.62
C GLN A 94 -12.32 9.59 4.58
N GLY A 95 -12.02 8.65 3.68
CA GLY A 95 -10.68 8.07 3.55
C GLY A 95 -10.24 7.16 4.70
N ARG A 96 -11.18 6.73 5.55
CA ARG A 96 -10.87 5.86 6.70
C ARG A 96 -10.70 4.42 6.26
N ARG A 97 -9.67 3.76 6.75
CA ARG A 97 -9.47 2.31 6.64
C ARG A 97 -8.57 1.79 7.75
N ILE A 98 -8.59 0.48 7.93
CA ILE A 98 -7.64 -0.20 8.79
C ILE A 98 -6.50 -0.71 7.89
N ARG A 99 -5.26 -0.49 8.33
CA ARG A 99 -4.07 -1.07 7.73
C ARG A 99 -3.34 -1.90 8.76
N ILE A 100 -2.92 -3.11 8.39
CA ILE A 100 -2.06 -3.95 9.22
C ILE A 100 -0.72 -4.08 8.53
N VAL A 101 0.35 -3.85 9.30
CA VAL A 101 1.73 -3.98 8.85
C VAL A 101 2.40 -5.07 9.67
N PHE A 102 2.95 -6.06 8.97
CA PHE A 102 3.73 -7.15 9.54
C PHE A 102 5.20 -6.91 9.24
N GLY A 103 6.04 -6.80 10.27
CA GLY A 103 7.50 -6.79 10.15
C GLY A 103 8.03 -8.16 10.58
N ILE A 104 8.38 -9.01 9.62
CA ILE A 104 8.78 -10.41 9.83
C ILE A 104 10.30 -10.47 9.72
N SER A 105 10.95 -10.94 10.78
CA SER A 105 12.40 -11.07 10.87
C SER A 105 12.89 -12.45 10.38
N GLU A 106 14.20 -12.57 10.19
CA GLU A 106 14.89 -13.82 9.89
C GLU A 106 14.48 -14.49 8.57
N VAL A 107 13.93 -13.73 7.63
CA VAL A 107 13.55 -14.21 6.30
C VAL A 107 13.98 -13.20 5.24
N GLY A 108 14.66 -13.68 4.20
CA GLY A 108 15.09 -12.88 3.06
C GLY A 108 14.21 -13.05 1.83
N GLU A 109 14.61 -12.42 0.72
CA GLU A 109 13.96 -12.54 -0.58
C GLU A 109 13.81 -14.02 -1.00
N GLY A 110 12.60 -14.41 -1.41
CA GLY A 110 12.30 -15.74 -1.94
C GLY A 110 12.39 -16.88 -0.92
N GLN A 111 12.68 -16.57 0.35
CA GLN A 111 12.82 -17.60 1.39
C GLN A 111 11.47 -17.93 2.03
N SER A 112 11.32 -19.18 2.43
CA SER A 112 10.23 -19.65 3.29
C SER A 112 10.77 -19.85 4.71
N GLY A 113 9.86 -19.78 5.71
CA GLY A 113 10.27 -19.93 7.10
C GLY A 113 9.14 -20.42 8.00
N LYS A 114 9.53 -20.80 9.21
CA LYS A 114 8.61 -21.20 10.29
C LYS A 114 9.07 -20.57 11.60
N THR A 115 8.09 -20.28 12.47
CA THR A 115 8.36 -19.72 13.81
C THR A 115 9.20 -18.44 13.74
N LEU A 116 8.82 -17.53 12.82
CA LEU A 116 9.57 -16.30 12.58
C LEU A 116 9.15 -15.21 13.55
N PRO A 117 10.11 -14.55 14.24
CA PRO A 117 9.83 -13.40 15.08
C PRO A 117 9.19 -12.27 14.27
N THR A 118 8.14 -11.67 14.83
CA THR A 118 7.31 -10.73 14.06
C THR A 118 6.82 -9.60 14.94
N ASN A 119 6.85 -8.38 14.44
CA ASN A 119 6.06 -7.29 14.99
C ASN A 119 4.84 -6.99 14.14
N VAL A 120 3.82 -6.44 14.77
CA VAL A 120 2.58 -6.04 14.10
C VAL A 120 2.24 -4.61 14.47
N THR A 121 1.87 -3.82 13.46
CA THR A 121 1.32 -2.48 13.64
C THR A 121 -0.07 -2.44 13.03
N VAL A 122 -1.05 -1.94 13.79
CA VAL A 122 -2.42 -1.72 13.36
C VAL A 122 -2.67 -0.22 13.29
N LEU A 123 -2.98 0.29 12.10
CA LEU A 123 -3.25 1.71 11.86
C LEU A 123 -4.73 1.88 11.52
N PHE A 124 -5.38 2.83 12.18
CA PHE A 124 -6.70 3.32 11.81
C PHE A 124 -6.49 4.62 11.02
N GLU A 125 -6.28 4.49 9.71
CA GLU A 125 -6.05 5.63 8.81
C GLU A 125 -7.27 6.56 8.83
N GLY A 126 -7.02 7.87 8.95
CA GLY A 126 -8.04 8.90 9.12
C GLY A 126 -8.53 9.11 10.57
N GLU A 127 -8.07 8.30 11.54
CA GLU A 127 -8.46 8.43 12.96
C GLU A 127 -7.28 8.76 13.88
N GLN A 128 -6.06 8.85 13.34
CA GLN A 128 -4.81 9.07 14.09
C GLN A 128 -4.58 8.06 15.23
N ARG A 129 -5.12 6.84 15.08
CA ARG A 129 -4.94 5.75 16.05
C ARG A 129 -3.98 4.73 15.49
N VAL A 130 -2.91 4.48 16.23
CA VAL A 130 -1.86 3.52 15.86
C VAL A 130 -1.55 2.65 17.06
N PHE A 131 -1.55 1.35 16.85
CA PHE A 131 -1.16 0.34 17.82
C PHE A 131 0.02 -0.44 17.28
N ALA A 132 1.07 -0.62 18.08
CA ALA A 132 2.24 -1.37 17.67
C ALA A 132 2.71 -2.33 18.77
N THR A 133 3.13 -3.53 18.37
CA THR A 133 3.92 -4.39 19.25
C THR A 133 5.35 -3.86 19.24
N LEU A 134 5.88 -3.54 20.40
CA LEU A 134 7.26 -3.10 20.52
C LEU A 134 8.18 -4.33 20.55
N GLY A 135 9.05 -4.44 19.55
CA GLY A 135 9.94 -5.60 19.38
C GLY A 135 9.31 -6.74 18.56
N ASP A 136 10.14 -7.68 18.17
CA ASP A 136 9.77 -8.82 17.31
C ASP A 136 9.33 -10.06 18.10
N ASP A 137 9.40 -10.01 19.43
CA ASP A 137 9.10 -11.10 20.36
C ASP A 137 7.61 -11.21 20.74
N LYS A 138 6.78 -10.28 20.28
CA LYS A 138 5.36 -10.23 20.65
C LYS A 138 4.44 -11.01 19.72
N CYS A 139 4.89 -11.27 18.52
CA CYS A 139 4.13 -12.08 17.55
C CYS A 139 5.05 -13.10 16.90
N THR A 140 4.44 -14.17 16.38
CA THR A 140 5.12 -15.23 15.64
C THR A 140 4.37 -15.52 14.36
N VAL A 141 5.09 -15.61 13.26
CA VAL A 141 4.60 -16.23 12.03
C VAL A 141 4.93 -17.71 12.09
N ASP A 142 3.92 -18.56 12.21
CA ASP A 142 4.06 -20.02 12.27
C ASP A 142 4.61 -20.60 10.97
N SER A 143 4.15 -20.03 9.85
CA SER A 143 4.61 -20.42 8.52
C SER A 143 4.54 -19.26 7.57
N LEU A 144 5.58 -19.14 6.73
CA LEU A 144 5.67 -18.17 5.64
C LEU A 144 6.19 -18.86 4.39
N THR A 145 5.56 -18.57 3.25
CA THR A 145 6.05 -18.95 1.93
C THR A 145 6.10 -17.73 1.03
N GLN A 146 7.10 -17.67 0.16
CA GLN A 146 7.24 -16.66 -0.87
C GLN A 146 7.27 -17.33 -2.24
N GLN A 147 6.44 -16.86 -3.15
CA GLN A 147 6.41 -17.30 -4.54
C GLN A 147 6.66 -16.11 -5.45
N ARG A 148 7.68 -16.17 -6.30
CA ARG A 148 7.90 -15.14 -7.30
C ARG A 148 6.78 -15.19 -8.33
N ILE A 149 6.13 -14.05 -8.55
CA ILE A 149 4.98 -13.93 -9.46
C ILE A 149 5.25 -13.02 -10.66
N GLY A 150 6.39 -12.33 -10.66
CA GLY A 150 6.74 -11.45 -11.77
C GLY A 150 7.92 -10.54 -11.47
N ALA A 151 8.08 -9.56 -12.37
CA ALA A 151 8.99 -8.45 -12.21
C ALA A 151 8.33 -7.16 -12.75
N LEU A 152 8.62 -6.04 -12.13
CA LEU A 152 8.20 -4.71 -12.57
C LEU A 152 9.41 -3.99 -13.17
N GLY A 153 9.27 -3.46 -14.39
CA GLY A 153 10.34 -2.74 -15.06
C GLY A 153 11.62 -3.55 -15.34
N GLY A 154 11.57 -4.88 -15.16
CA GLY A 154 12.72 -5.77 -15.37
C GLY A 154 13.67 -5.90 -14.16
N GLU A 155 13.68 -4.96 -13.26
CA GLU A 155 14.63 -4.86 -12.14
C GLU A 155 14.04 -5.24 -10.78
N ARG A 156 12.74 -5.02 -10.59
CA ARG A 156 12.06 -5.24 -9.32
C ARG A 156 11.36 -6.60 -9.29
N ALA A 157 11.82 -7.52 -8.46
CA ALA A 157 11.17 -8.82 -8.27
C ALA A 157 9.91 -8.68 -7.42
N VAL A 158 8.82 -9.31 -7.85
CA VAL A 158 7.52 -9.29 -7.16
C VAL A 158 7.21 -10.69 -6.63
N TYR A 159 6.85 -10.74 -5.35
CA TYR A 159 6.51 -12.00 -4.67
C TYR A 159 5.11 -11.95 -4.07
N ARG A 160 4.44 -13.07 -4.14
CA ARG A 160 3.28 -13.39 -3.32
C ARG A 160 3.78 -14.02 -2.02
N VAL A 161 3.43 -13.42 -0.90
CA VAL A 161 3.75 -13.92 0.44
C VAL A 161 2.48 -14.48 1.06
N VAL A 162 2.51 -15.73 1.49
CA VAL A 162 1.44 -16.32 2.31
C VAL A 162 2.01 -16.57 3.68
N ALA A 163 1.35 -16.06 4.71
CA ALA A 163 1.79 -16.23 6.09
C ALA A 163 0.60 -16.35 7.05
N ARG A 164 0.79 -17.13 8.10
CA ARG A 164 -0.16 -17.23 9.21
C ARG A 164 0.58 -17.21 10.54
N GLY A 165 -0.09 -16.69 11.57
CA GLY A 165 0.52 -16.56 12.88
C GLY A 165 -0.40 -15.94 13.90
N PHE A 166 0.18 -15.54 15.02
CA PHE A 166 -0.53 -14.96 16.16
C PHE A 166 0.41 -14.06 16.99
N CYS A 167 -0.16 -13.28 17.89
CA CYS A 167 0.60 -12.52 18.88
C CYS A 167 0.38 -13.08 20.27
N VAL A 168 1.43 -13.09 21.08
CA VAL A 168 1.41 -13.44 22.51
C VAL A 168 1.40 -12.21 23.42
N GLY A 169 1.66 -11.03 22.84
CA GLY A 169 1.64 -9.74 23.52
C GLY A 169 0.76 -8.73 22.77
N PRO A 170 0.17 -7.76 23.47
CA PRO A 170 -0.66 -6.75 22.84
C PRO A 170 0.16 -5.71 22.08
N ALA A 171 -0.44 -5.14 21.04
CA ALA A 171 -0.02 -3.88 20.44
C ALA A 171 -0.52 -2.73 21.29
N ALA A 172 0.38 -1.88 21.78
CA ALA A 172 0.05 -0.71 22.57
C ALA A 172 -0.23 0.49 21.67
N SER A 173 -1.19 1.32 22.06
CA SER A 173 -1.40 2.63 21.45
C SER A 173 -0.20 3.53 21.67
N LEU A 174 0.21 4.28 20.65
CA LEU A 174 1.29 5.26 20.75
C LEU A 174 0.86 6.53 21.50
N SER A 175 -0.43 6.74 21.75
CA SER A 175 -0.95 8.01 22.29
C SER A 175 -1.92 7.89 23.48
N GLN A 176 -2.60 6.76 23.67
CA GLN A 176 -3.80 6.71 24.54
C GLN A 176 -3.79 5.63 25.63
N GLY A 177 -2.71 4.88 25.80
CA GLY A 177 -2.66 3.79 26.79
C GLY A 177 -3.54 2.57 26.47
N GLU A 178 -4.30 2.60 25.38
CA GLU A 178 -5.13 1.49 24.91
C GLU A 178 -4.28 0.35 24.37
N ARG A 179 -4.83 -0.84 24.30
CA ARG A 179 -4.15 -2.03 23.78
C ARG A 179 -5.08 -2.82 22.86
N VAL A 180 -4.50 -3.31 21.77
CA VAL A 180 -5.15 -4.23 20.83
C VAL A 180 -4.36 -5.52 20.77
N PHE A 181 -5.04 -6.64 20.87
CA PHE A 181 -4.46 -7.96 20.76
C PHE A 181 -4.79 -8.54 19.38
N VAL A 182 -3.79 -8.86 18.58
CA VAL A 182 -3.96 -9.58 17.33
C VAL A 182 -3.83 -11.07 17.62
N THR A 183 -4.95 -11.71 17.96
CA THR A 183 -4.97 -13.08 18.45
C THR A 183 -4.65 -14.11 17.37
N SER A 184 -4.92 -13.80 16.12
CA SER A 184 -4.54 -14.62 14.96
C SER A 184 -4.53 -13.78 13.70
N PHE A 185 -3.71 -14.18 12.74
CA PHE A 185 -3.72 -13.64 11.38
C PHE A 185 -3.34 -14.72 10.36
N ASP A 186 -3.89 -14.58 9.16
CA ASP A 186 -3.62 -15.41 7.98
C ASP A 186 -3.81 -14.54 6.75
N PHE A 187 -2.80 -14.41 5.89
CA PHE A 187 -2.87 -13.53 4.74
C PHE A 187 -2.10 -14.03 3.53
N ALA A 188 -2.52 -13.55 2.36
CA ALA A 188 -1.73 -13.53 1.14
C ALA A 188 -1.56 -12.06 0.69
N GLY A 189 -0.34 -11.56 0.79
CA GLY A 189 0.03 -10.19 0.47
C GLY A 189 1.18 -10.13 -0.53
N ARG A 190 1.45 -8.93 -1.05
CA ARG A 190 2.47 -8.65 -2.07
C ARG A 190 3.65 -7.93 -1.46
N ILE A 191 4.86 -8.32 -1.86
CA ILE A 191 6.11 -7.63 -1.57
C ILE A 191 6.94 -7.48 -2.85
N GLU A 192 7.82 -6.50 -2.85
CA GLU A 192 8.71 -6.16 -3.96
C GLU A 192 10.13 -6.00 -3.44
N PHE A 193 11.10 -6.47 -4.23
CA PHE A 193 12.53 -6.28 -3.96
C PHE A 193 13.18 -5.63 -5.17
N ASP A 194 13.87 -4.53 -4.94
CA ASP A 194 14.70 -3.86 -5.94
C ASP A 194 16.07 -4.53 -6.06
N ASP A 195 16.79 -4.32 -7.17
CA ASP A 195 18.14 -4.86 -7.34
C ASP A 195 19.12 -4.34 -6.29
N ASP A 196 18.98 -3.08 -5.87
CA ASP A 196 19.80 -2.48 -4.82
C ASP A 196 19.65 -3.21 -3.48
N ASP A 197 18.45 -3.69 -3.16
CA ASP A 197 18.16 -4.46 -1.94
C ASP A 197 18.92 -5.81 -1.93
N ARG A 198 19.14 -6.40 -3.10
CA ARG A 198 19.87 -7.66 -3.28
C ARG A 198 21.37 -7.50 -3.05
N HIS A 199 21.93 -6.38 -3.49
CA HIS A 199 23.36 -6.07 -3.29
C HIS A 199 23.67 -5.71 -1.82
N ALA A 200 22.77 -5.03 -1.13
CA ALA A 200 22.91 -4.71 0.28
C ALA A 200 22.87 -5.97 1.18
N SER A 201 22.22 -7.06 0.71
CA SER A 201 22.08 -8.31 1.45
C SER A 201 23.29 -9.25 1.33
N ASN A 202 24.21 -8.97 0.41
CA ASN A 202 25.39 -9.80 0.15
C ASN A 202 26.64 -8.92 -0.02
N PRO A 203 27.17 -8.32 1.08
CA PRO A 203 28.43 -7.62 1.00
C PRO A 203 29.49 -8.64 0.60
N SER A 204 30.04 -8.48 -0.61
CA SER A 204 31.16 -9.27 -1.12
C SER A 204 32.31 -9.20 -0.13
N HIS A 205 32.72 -10.35 0.34
CA HIS A 205 33.97 -10.57 1.09
C HIS A 205 35.18 -10.26 0.22
#